data_b9064dcd47f2cef11a944487b43fe53b
#
_entry.id   b9064dcd47f2cef11a944487b43fe53b
#
_cell.length_a   1.000
_cell.length_b   1.000
_cell.length_c   1.000
_cell.angle_alpha   90.00
_cell.angle_beta   90.00
_cell.angle_gamma   90.00
#
_symmetry.space_group_name_H-M   'P 1'
#
loop_
_entity.id
_entity.type
_entity.pdbx_description
1 polymer ?
#
loop_
_entity_poly.entity_id
_entity_poly.type
_entity_poly.pdbx_seq_one_letter_code
_entity_poly.pdbx_strand_id
1 'polypeptide(L)'
;MPSKHDQIAEELILDVLTGSYRPGERLPSERDLAARFEANRGAVREAMKKLEQIGLAEISPGGARAKAKSEASLDVIGYLLRQGAFPDQSLVHQILSVIQQFAALAAEEAVTKADDDK
;
A
#
# COMPACT_ATOMS: atom_id res chain seq x y z
N MET A 1 5.67 8.84 -18.69
CA MET A 1 5.05 7.53 -18.44
C MET A 1 5.61 6.88 -17.19
N PRO A 2 4.78 6.27 -16.37
CA PRO A 2 5.30 5.55 -15.23
C PRO A 2 6.16 4.36 -15.70
N SER A 3 7.22 4.07 -14.97
CA SER A 3 8.05 2.91 -15.24
C SER A 3 7.29 1.63 -14.90
N LYS A 4 7.85 0.49 -15.32
CA LYS A 4 7.21 -0.80 -15.05
C LYS A 4 7.11 -1.06 -13.54
N HIS A 5 8.16 -0.75 -12.79
CA HIS A 5 8.12 -0.94 -11.34
C HIS A 5 7.09 -0.02 -10.66
N ASP A 6 6.86 1.17 -11.20
CA ASP A 6 5.82 2.06 -10.67
C ASP A 6 4.43 1.51 -10.92
N GLN A 7 4.17 0.93 -12.10
CA GLN A 7 2.90 0.28 -12.41
C GLN A 7 2.62 -0.88 -11.46
N ILE A 8 3.62 -1.71 -11.23
CA ILE A 8 3.51 -2.86 -10.33
C ILE A 8 3.22 -2.39 -8.91
N ALA A 9 3.98 -1.40 -8.43
CA ALA A 9 3.80 -0.86 -7.09
C ALA A 9 2.40 -0.28 -6.91
N GLU A 10 1.91 0.50 -7.88
CA GLU A 10 0.59 1.10 -7.83
C GLU A 10 -0.52 0.06 -7.72
N GLU A 11 -0.48 -1.00 -8.53
CA GLU A 11 -1.48 -2.05 -8.45
C GLU A 11 -1.42 -2.81 -7.12
N LEU A 12 -0.24 -3.12 -6.64
CA LEU A 12 -0.09 -3.83 -5.36
C LEU A 12 -0.53 -2.95 -4.19
N ILE A 13 -0.23 -1.66 -4.23
CA ILE A 13 -0.70 -0.72 -3.22
C ILE A 13 -2.23 -0.75 -3.14
N LEU A 14 -2.89 -0.65 -4.30
CA LEU A 14 -4.35 -0.70 -4.35
C LEU A 14 -4.88 -2.04 -3.85
N ASP A 15 -4.25 -3.14 -4.23
CA ASP A 15 -4.66 -4.47 -3.77
C ASP A 15 -4.60 -4.58 -2.24
N VAL A 16 -3.55 -4.07 -1.63
CA VAL A 16 -3.43 -4.09 -0.17
C VAL A 16 -4.46 -3.16 0.48
N LEU A 17 -4.60 -1.95 -0.05
CA LEU A 17 -5.53 -0.96 0.52
C LEU A 17 -6.99 -1.37 0.38
N THR A 18 -7.34 -2.08 -0.69
CA THR A 18 -8.72 -2.52 -0.92
C THR A 18 -9.03 -3.86 -0.26
N GLY A 19 -8.07 -4.47 0.42
CA GLY A 19 -8.29 -5.69 1.17
C GLY A 19 -8.14 -6.97 0.38
N SER A 20 -7.56 -6.92 -0.83
CA SER A 20 -7.26 -8.13 -1.61
C SER A 20 -6.28 -9.04 -0.88
N TYR A 21 -5.44 -8.46 -0.03
CA TYR A 21 -4.57 -9.19 0.88
C TYR A 21 -4.87 -8.79 2.31
N ARG A 22 -5.05 -9.78 3.18
CA ARG A 22 -5.29 -9.54 4.60
C ARG A 22 -3.98 -9.16 5.29
N PRO A 23 -4.04 -8.42 6.41
CA PRO A 23 -2.84 -8.15 7.19
C PRO A 23 -2.12 -9.45 7.57
N GLY A 24 -0.82 -9.53 7.29
CA GLY A 24 -0.01 -10.71 7.52
C GLY A 24 -0.07 -11.74 6.41
N GLU A 25 -0.96 -11.58 5.45
CA GLU A 25 -1.07 -12.50 4.33
C GLU A 25 0.15 -12.37 3.41
N ARG A 26 0.62 -13.48 2.88
CA ARG A 26 1.75 -13.51 1.98
C ARG A 26 1.40 -12.91 0.63
N LEU A 27 2.21 -12.00 0.16
CA LEU A 27 2.08 -11.46 -1.20
C LEU A 27 2.64 -12.47 -2.21
N PRO A 28 2.22 -12.38 -3.49
CA PRO A 28 2.77 -13.26 -4.52
C PRO A 28 4.29 -13.15 -4.60
N SER A 29 4.94 -14.21 -5.05
CA SER A 29 6.39 -14.24 -5.20
C SER A 29 6.86 -13.29 -6.31
N GLU A 30 8.15 -12.93 -6.29
CA GLU A 30 8.76 -12.15 -7.38
C GLU A 30 8.51 -12.81 -8.73
N ARG A 31 8.63 -14.13 -8.78
CA ARG A 31 8.44 -14.90 -10.01
C ARG A 31 7.00 -14.76 -10.52
N ASP A 32 6.03 -14.92 -9.63
CA ASP A 32 4.62 -14.82 -9.99
C ASP A 32 4.27 -13.41 -10.44
N LEU A 33 4.78 -12.39 -9.76
CA LEU A 33 4.54 -11.00 -10.12
C LEU A 33 5.22 -10.65 -11.45
N ALA A 34 6.43 -11.15 -11.68
CA ALA A 34 7.12 -10.94 -12.95
C ALA A 34 6.31 -11.51 -14.12
N ALA A 35 5.74 -12.69 -13.93
CA ALA A 35 4.88 -13.30 -14.96
C ALA A 35 3.58 -12.52 -15.16
N ARG A 36 2.92 -12.12 -14.06
CA ARG A 36 1.65 -11.39 -14.12
C ARG A 36 1.78 -10.05 -14.84
N PHE A 37 2.86 -9.32 -14.58
CA PHE A 37 3.06 -7.98 -15.13
C PHE A 37 3.95 -7.96 -16.39
N GLU A 38 4.38 -9.12 -16.85
CA GLU A 38 5.32 -9.22 -17.97
C GLU A 38 6.54 -8.34 -17.75
N ALA A 39 7.14 -8.45 -16.57
CA ALA A 39 8.25 -7.61 -16.13
C ALA A 39 9.43 -8.48 -15.72
N ASN A 40 10.62 -7.89 -15.62
CA ASN A 40 11.77 -8.59 -15.09
C ASN A 40 11.74 -8.57 -13.56
N ARG A 41 12.52 -9.44 -12.92
CA ARG A 41 12.57 -9.55 -11.47
C ARG A 41 13.07 -8.27 -10.79
N GLY A 42 13.94 -7.53 -11.48
CA GLY A 42 14.45 -6.25 -10.95
C GLY A 42 13.34 -5.24 -10.76
N ALA A 43 12.44 -5.11 -11.75
CA ALA A 43 11.31 -4.20 -11.65
C ALA A 43 10.36 -4.62 -10.50
N VAL A 44 10.10 -5.93 -10.35
CA VAL A 44 9.28 -6.44 -9.26
C VAL A 44 9.92 -6.13 -7.92
N ARG A 45 11.22 -6.36 -7.80
CA ARG A 45 11.96 -6.11 -6.55
C ARG A 45 11.91 -4.63 -6.16
N GLU A 46 12.07 -3.72 -7.13
CA GLU A 46 11.95 -2.30 -6.88
C GLU A 46 10.54 -1.91 -6.42
N ALA A 47 9.52 -2.49 -7.04
CA ALA A 47 8.13 -2.28 -6.63
C ALA A 47 7.89 -2.74 -5.19
N MET A 48 8.42 -3.90 -4.82
CA MET A 48 8.28 -4.43 -3.46
C MET A 48 8.97 -3.54 -2.43
N LYS A 49 10.14 -2.99 -2.78
CA LYS A 49 10.82 -2.03 -1.92
C LYS A 49 9.98 -0.78 -1.68
N LYS A 50 9.26 -0.31 -2.71
CA LYS A 50 8.34 0.82 -2.55
C LYS A 50 7.23 0.51 -1.55
N LEU A 51 6.62 -0.66 -1.65
CA LEU A 51 5.58 -1.06 -0.70
C LEU A 51 6.13 -1.11 0.73
N GLU A 52 7.34 -1.60 0.91
CA GLU A 52 7.98 -1.64 2.22
C GLU A 52 8.24 -0.24 2.76
N GLN A 53 8.75 0.66 1.92
CA GLN A 53 9.05 2.03 2.32
C GLN A 53 7.81 2.79 2.79
N ILE A 54 6.67 2.56 2.16
CA ILE A 54 5.42 3.24 2.53
C ILE A 54 4.62 2.48 3.59
N GLY A 55 5.15 1.38 4.10
CA GLY A 55 4.56 0.67 5.24
C GLY A 55 3.43 -0.29 4.90
N LEU A 56 3.29 -0.70 3.66
CA LEU A 56 2.23 -1.63 3.24
C LEU A 56 2.69 -3.07 3.12
N ALA A 57 3.98 -3.32 3.18
CA ALA A 57 4.53 -4.67 3.11
C ALA A 57 5.74 -4.80 4.00
N GLU A 58 6.00 -6.02 4.45
CA GLU A 58 7.20 -6.40 5.18
C GLU A 58 7.91 -7.48 4.38
N ILE A 59 9.17 -7.22 4.02
CA ILE A 59 9.99 -8.15 3.25
C ILE A 59 10.87 -8.93 4.21
N SER A 60 10.86 -10.24 4.09
CA SER A 60 11.67 -11.14 4.91
C SER A 60 12.29 -12.22 4.02
N PRO A 61 13.26 -13.01 4.54
CA PRO A 61 13.88 -14.06 3.73
C PRO A 61 12.90 -15.08 3.16
N GLY A 62 11.75 -15.28 3.79
CA GLY A 62 10.73 -16.21 3.31
C GLY A 62 9.73 -15.60 2.33
N GLY A 63 9.86 -14.31 1.99
CA GLY A 63 8.94 -13.61 1.10
C GLY A 63 8.39 -12.34 1.72
N ALA A 64 7.42 -11.72 1.04
CA ALA A 64 6.80 -10.49 1.51
C ALA A 64 5.39 -10.75 2.04
N ARG A 65 5.00 -10.00 3.07
CA ARG A 65 3.66 -10.08 3.67
C ARG A 65 3.03 -8.70 3.70
N ALA A 66 1.72 -8.66 3.52
CA ALA A 66 0.96 -7.42 3.61
C ALA A 66 0.90 -6.95 5.06
N LYS A 67 0.98 -5.63 5.26
CA LYS A 67 0.81 -5.03 6.58
C LYS A 67 -0.59 -4.45 6.72
N ALA A 68 -1.02 -4.24 7.95
CA ALA A 68 -2.32 -3.62 8.21
C ALA A 68 -2.35 -2.18 7.67
N LYS A 69 -3.52 -1.77 7.17
CA LYS A 69 -3.71 -0.40 6.66
C LYS A 69 -3.34 0.67 7.70
N SER A 70 -3.62 0.41 8.95
CA SER A 70 -3.32 1.34 10.05
C SER A 70 -1.82 1.55 10.25
N GLU A 71 -0.98 0.68 9.71
CA GLU A 71 0.48 0.79 9.78
C GLU A 71 1.07 1.54 8.59
N ALA A 72 0.26 1.77 7.55
CA ALA A 72 0.73 2.49 6.36
C ALA A 72 0.91 3.96 6.68
N SER A 73 1.98 4.56 6.16
CA SER A 73 2.24 5.98 6.34
C SER A 73 1.45 6.80 5.33
N LEU A 74 1.34 8.12 5.57
CA LEU A 74 0.73 9.04 4.63
C LEU A 74 1.54 9.17 3.33
N ASP A 75 2.74 8.62 3.29
CA ASP A 75 3.56 8.57 2.08
C ASP A 75 2.88 7.82 0.94
N VAL A 76 1.95 6.89 1.26
CA VAL A 76 1.11 6.21 0.27
C VAL A 76 0.42 7.23 -0.63
N ILE A 77 -0.25 8.20 -0.02
CA ILE A 77 -1.01 9.22 -0.76
C ILE A 77 -0.06 10.07 -1.59
N GLY A 78 1.05 10.49 -1.00
CA GLY A 78 2.07 11.24 -1.72
C GLY A 78 2.64 10.48 -2.91
N TYR A 79 2.88 9.19 -2.74
CA TYR A 79 3.38 8.34 -3.82
C TYR A 79 2.38 8.27 -4.97
N LEU A 80 1.11 7.99 -4.67
CA LEU A 80 0.07 7.90 -5.70
C LEU A 80 -0.14 9.23 -6.42
N LEU A 81 -0.08 10.34 -5.69
CA LEU A 81 -0.18 11.68 -6.29
C LEU A 81 0.96 11.94 -7.28
N ARG A 82 2.19 11.55 -6.92
CA ARG A 82 3.35 11.75 -7.78
C ARG A 82 3.28 10.92 -9.06
N GLN A 83 2.61 9.78 -9.00
CA GLN A 83 2.44 8.91 -10.18
C GLN A 83 1.36 9.41 -11.13
N GLY A 84 0.62 10.46 -10.76
CA GLY A 84 -0.45 10.97 -11.60
C GLY A 84 -1.62 9.99 -11.70
N ALA A 85 -1.88 9.24 -10.65
CA ALA A 85 -2.85 8.16 -10.65
C ALA A 85 -4.30 8.64 -10.47
N PHE A 86 -4.62 9.88 -10.85
CA PHE A 86 -5.91 10.49 -10.53
C PHE A 86 -6.88 10.76 -11.68
N PRO A 87 -6.74 10.17 -12.88
CA PRO A 87 -7.79 10.36 -13.89
C PRO A 87 -9.00 9.46 -13.68
N ASP A 88 -8.91 8.44 -12.82
CA ASP A 88 -9.99 7.49 -12.58
C ASP A 88 -10.73 7.83 -11.29
N GLN A 89 -12.05 8.08 -11.40
CA GLN A 89 -12.89 8.38 -10.25
C GLN A 89 -12.91 7.25 -9.22
N SER A 90 -12.86 6.00 -9.69
CA SER A 90 -12.81 4.84 -8.80
C SER A 90 -11.57 4.89 -7.91
N LEU A 91 -10.43 5.24 -8.48
CA LEU A 91 -9.18 5.37 -7.74
C LEU A 91 -9.26 6.49 -6.71
N VAL A 92 -9.84 7.64 -7.11
CA VAL A 92 -10.03 8.78 -6.21
C VAL A 92 -10.90 8.37 -5.02
N HIS A 93 -12.00 7.67 -5.26
CA HIS A 93 -12.87 7.17 -4.20
C HIS A 93 -12.13 6.24 -3.24
N GLN A 94 -11.30 5.35 -3.76
CA GLN A 94 -10.51 4.44 -2.93
C GLN A 94 -9.53 5.21 -2.05
N ILE A 95 -8.86 6.20 -2.60
CA ILE A 95 -7.91 7.02 -1.85
C ILE A 95 -8.63 7.81 -0.76
N LEU A 96 -9.77 8.42 -1.08
CA LEU A 96 -10.56 9.17 -0.09
C LEU A 96 -11.05 8.25 1.03
N SER A 97 -11.44 7.01 0.70
CA SER A 97 -11.84 6.03 1.69
C SER A 97 -10.69 5.71 2.65
N VAL A 98 -9.47 5.56 2.13
CA VAL A 98 -8.28 5.33 2.94
C VAL A 98 -8.01 6.51 3.87
N ILE A 99 -8.10 7.74 3.35
CA ILE A 99 -7.92 8.94 4.16
C ILE A 99 -8.93 8.99 5.29
N GLN A 100 -10.20 8.68 5.00
CA GLN A 100 -11.26 8.66 6.00
C GLN A 100 -10.99 7.61 7.08
N GLN A 101 -10.49 6.45 6.71
CA GLN A 101 -10.13 5.40 7.66
C GLN A 101 -9.00 5.85 8.59
N PHE A 102 -7.97 6.50 8.05
CA PHE A 102 -6.89 7.04 8.88
C PHE A 102 -7.39 8.12 9.82
N ALA A 103 -8.24 9.01 9.34
CA ALA A 103 -8.81 10.06 10.17
C ALA A 103 -9.66 9.48 11.30
N ALA A 104 -10.45 8.44 11.04
CA ALA A 104 -11.26 7.78 12.05
C ALA A 104 -10.38 7.13 13.12
N LEU A 105 -9.31 6.45 12.72
CA LEU A 105 -8.38 5.83 13.65
C LEU A 105 -7.68 6.89 14.55
N ALA A 106 -7.26 7.99 13.95
CA ALA A 106 -6.64 9.08 14.68
C ALA A 106 -7.61 9.70 15.70
N ALA A 107 -8.87 9.86 15.30
CA ALA A 107 -9.90 10.39 16.20
C ALA A 107 -10.16 9.44 17.38
N GLU A 108 -10.22 8.13 17.12
CA GLU A 108 -10.38 7.14 18.20
C GLU A 108 -9.22 7.18 19.17
N GLU A 109 -7.98 7.24 18.70
CA GLU A 109 -6.81 7.33 19.54
C GLU A 109 -6.82 8.60 20.39
N ALA A 110 -7.20 9.73 19.81
CA ALA A 110 -7.27 11.00 20.52
C ALA A 110 -8.29 10.95 21.64
N VAL A 111 -9.47 10.36 21.39
CA VAL A 111 -10.52 10.21 22.40
C VAL A 111 -10.05 9.28 23.52
N THR A 112 -9.45 8.15 23.17
CA THR A 112 -8.94 7.19 24.15
C THR A 112 -7.88 7.82 25.05
N LYS A 113 -6.95 8.58 24.49
CA LYS A 113 -5.91 9.27 25.24
C LYS A 113 -6.48 10.35 26.14
N ALA A 114 -7.47 11.10 25.69
CA ALA A 114 -8.12 12.13 26.48
C ALA A 114 -8.83 11.51 27.70
N ASP A 115 -9.46 10.35 27.54
CA ASP A 115 -10.12 9.63 28.64
C ASP A 115 -9.09 9.08 29.63
N ASP A 116 -7.96 8.60 29.14
CA ASP A 116 -6.89 8.07 30.00
C ASP A 116 -6.22 9.15 30.85
N ASP A 117 -6.21 10.39 30.38
CA ASP A 117 -5.59 11.52 31.06
C ASP A 117 -6.48 12.11 32.21
N LYS A 118 -7.67 11.58 32.37
CA LYS A 118 -8.58 11.96 33.44
C LYS A 118 -8.46 11.00 34.60
#